data_1fbb9e05c463d51c7d763851c1057f24
#
_entry.id   1fbb9e05c463d51c7d763851c1057f24
#
_cell.length_a   1.000
_cell.length_b   1.000
_cell.length_c   1.000
_cell.angle_alpha   90.00
_cell.angle_beta   90.00
_cell.angle_gamma   90.00
#
_symmetry.space_group_name_H-M   'P 1'
#
loop_
_entity.id
_entity.type
_entity.pdbx_description
1 polymer ?
#
loop_
_entity_poly.entity_id
_entity_poly.type
_entity_poly.pdbx_seq_one_letter_code
_entity_poly.pdbx_strand_id
1 'polypeptide(L)'
;PVPLTQSEKESHIDVILPCYNPHEGWEQRLIEKHKELENMLSGREIRFIVVNDGSKRGFTEEAVRNLTTVLPDTIVVDNKINQGKGAAVRDGIARSDSKLALYTDYDFPYKIDSVCQVIYNLEAGYDVVVANRNHTYYSQLSTRRKLASHASRFLNFMLLGLTHTDTQGGLKGFNHKGKAFLASTRIKQFLFDTEFIYKASLDDSTFIKEVPVDLRTEVMLPDMKKGVFMNELKNLFMICWR
;
A
#
# COMPACT_ATOMS: atom_id res chain seq x y z
N PRO A 1 -15.81 -13.23 8.64
CA PRO A 1 -15.13 -13.57 7.39
C PRO A 1 -15.13 -15.07 7.13
N VAL A 2 -15.21 -15.47 5.87
CA VAL A 2 -15.09 -16.86 5.46
C VAL A 2 -13.68 -17.09 4.94
N PRO A 3 -12.89 -18.01 5.53
CA PRO A 3 -11.54 -18.30 5.07
C PRO A 3 -11.53 -18.84 3.63
N LEU A 4 -10.46 -18.53 2.87
CA LEU A 4 -10.26 -19.05 1.53
C LEU A 4 -10.04 -20.57 1.54
N THR A 5 -10.53 -21.23 0.50
CA THR A 5 -10.25 -22.65 0.22
C THR A 5 -8.78 -22.86 -0.16
N GLN A 6 -8.31 -24.11 -0.15
CA GLN A 6 -6.93 -24.43 -0.51
C GLN A 6 -6.59 -23.97 -1.95
N SER A 7 -7.47 -24.24 -2.92
CA SER A 7 -7.27 -23.82 -4.32
C SER A 7 -7.24 -22.29 -4.52
N GLU A 8 -7.91 -21.55 -3.64
CA GLU A 8 -7.88 -20.07 -3.65
C GLU A 8 -6.59 -19.52 -3.07
N LYS A 9 -6.02 -20.19 -2.07
CA LYS A 9 -4.73 -19.83 -1.47
C LYS A 9 -3.54 -20.11 -2.40
N GLU A 10 -3.69 -21.06 -3.31
CA GLU A 10 -2.68 -21.42 -4.32
C GLU A 10 -2.67 -20.47 -5.53
N SER A 11 -3.63 -19.56 -5.64
CA SER A 11 -3.61 -18.53 -6.67
C SER A 11 -2.51 -17.48 -6.38
N HIS A 12 -1.99 -16.85 -7.44
CA HIS A 12 -1.01 -15.79 -7.28
C HIS A 12 -1.55 -14.59 -6.50
N ILE A 13 -0.65 -13.89 -5.82
CA ILE A 13 -0.92 -12.68 -5.05
C ILE A 13 -0.22 -11.51 -5.72
N ASP A 14 -0.96 -10.47 -6.04
CA ASP A 14 -0.40 -9.27 -6.64
C ASP A 14 0.11 -8.30 -5.57
N VAL A 15 1.35 -7.86 -5.74
CA VAL A 15 1.95 -6.80 -4.92
C VAL A 15 2.13 -5.56 -5.79
N ILE A 16 1.32 -4.55 -5.55
CA ILE A 16 1.33 -3.29 -6.29
C ILE A 16 2.36 -2.34 -5.66
N LEU A 17 3.27 -1.86 -6.48
CA LEU A 17 4.45 -1.09 -6.08
C LEU A 17 4.47 0.27 -6.81
N PRO A 18 3.80 1.31 -6.27
CA PRO A 18 3.92 2.66 -6.83
C PRO A 18 5.36 3.15 -6.69
N CYS A 19 5.94 3.62 -7.79
CA CYS A 19 7.33 4.00 -7.89
C CYS A 19 7.47 5.40 -8.50
N TYR A 20 8.17 6.30 -7.79
CA TYR A 20 8.47 7.65 -8.29
C TYR A 20 9.88 8.07 -7.92
N ASN A 21 10.70 8.36 -8.92
CA ASN A 21 12.11 8.74 -8.78
C ASN A 21 12.88 7.79 -7.85
N PRO A 22 12.88 6.48 -8.12
CA PRO A 22 13.53 5.52 -7.25
C PRO A 22 15.04 5.74 -7.17
N HIS A 23 15.63 5.28 -6.07
CA HIS A 23 17.07 5.25 -5.90
C HIS A 23 17.69 4.19 -6.81
N GLU A 24 18.94 4.36 -7.16
CA GLU A 24 19.72 3.36 -7.90
C GLU A 24 19.68 1.99 -7.19
N GLY A 25 19.59 0.91 -7.95
CA GLY A 25 19.49 -0.45 -7.43
C GLY A 25 18.12 -0.81 -6.83
N TRP A 26 17.07 -0.04 -7.14
CA TRP A 26 15.71 -0.34 -6.66
C TRP A 26 15.21 -1.69 -7.19
N GLU A 27 15.54 -2.04 -8.41
CA GLU A 27 15.16 -3.31 -9.06
C GLU A 27 15.80 -4.51 -8.34
N GLN A 28 17.07 -4.39 -7.96
CA GLN A 28 17.76 -5.43 -7.22
C GLN A 28 17.11 -5.67 -5.85
N ARG A 29 16.74 -4.59 -5.18
CA ARG A 29 16.01 -4.68 -3.92
C ARG A 29 14.65 -5.38 -4.09
N LEU A 30 13.92 -5.10 -5.16
CA LEU A 30 12.66 -5.80 -5.44
C LEU A 30 12.88 -7.30 -5.68
N ILE A 31 13.91 -7.68 -6.42
CA ILE A 31 14.28 -9.10 -6.63
C ILE A 31 14.55 -9.80 -5.28
N GLU A 32 15.32 -9.16 -4.40
CA GLU A 32 15.59 -9.68 -3.06
C GLU A 32 14.30 -9.84 -2.23
N LYS A 33 13.42 -8.82 -2.26
CA LYS A 33 12.15 -8.86 -1.52
C LYS A 33 11.17 -9.88 -2.07
N HIS A 34 11.14 -10.08 -3.38
CA HIS A 34 10.36 -11.15 -3.99
C HIS A 34 10.80 -12.52 -3.47
N LYS A 35 12.10 -12.79 -3.50
CA LYS A 35 12.67 -14.04 -3.00
C LYS A 35 12.38 -14.26 -1.49
N GLU A 36 12.47 -13.20 -0.68
CA GLU A 36 12.11 -13.27 0.75
C GLU A 36 10.63 -13.65 0.93
N LEU A 37 9.72 -13.03 0.14
CA LEU A 37 8.29 -13.32 0.18
C LEU A 37 7.98 -14.77 -0.24
N GLU A 38 8.56 -15.24 -1.34
CA GLU A 38 8.37 -16.63 -1.80
C GLU A 38 8.83 -17.66 -0.77
N ASN A 39 9.97 -17.41 -0.12
CA ASN A 39 10.50 -18.29 0.93
C ASN A 39 9.56 -18.36 2.14
N MET A 40 8.93 -17.25 2.53
CA MET A 40 8.04 -17.19 3.69
C MET A 40 6.61 -17.62 3.38
N LEU A 41 6.19 -17.48 2.14
CA LEU A 41 4.84 -17.79 1.67
C LEU A 41 4.85 -19.05 0.78
N SER A 42 5.50 -20.10 1.26
CA SER A 42 5.66 -21.36 0.51
C SER A 42 4.35 -21.84 -0.14
N GLY A 43 4.42 -22.16 -1.44
CA GLY A 43 3.27 -22.62 -2.23
C GLY A 43 2.36 -21.50 -2.76
N ARG A 44 2.76 -20.24 -2.64
CA ARG A 44 2.06 -19.08 -3.22
C ARG A 44 2.93 -18.39 -4.26
N GLU A 45 2.35 -18.10 -5.39
CA GLU A 45 3.00 -17.32 -6.45
C GLU A 45 2.84 -15.82 -6.14
N ILE A 46 3.95 -15.10 -6.11
CA ILE A 46 3.96 -13.64 -5.88
C ILE A 46 4.24 -12.95 -7.21
N ARG A 47 3.36 -12.05 -7.62
CA ARG A 47 3.56 -11.25 -8.82
C ARG A 47 3.66 -9.76 -8.46
N PHE A 48 4.71 -9.12 -8.92
CA PHE A 48 4.86 -7.67 -8.75
C PHE A 48 4.18 -6.90 -9.88
N ILE A 49 3.49 -5.83 -9.51
CA ILE A 49 2.95 -4.82 -10.43
C ILE A 49 3.62 -3.49 -10.09
N VAL A 50 4.68 -3.17 -10.82
CA VAL A 50 5.46 -1.94 -10.61
C VAL A 50 4.85 -0.82 -11.45
N VAL A 51 4.45 0.26 -10.80
CA VAL A 51 3.82 1.41 -11.47
C VAL A 51 4.73 2.62 -11.37
N ASN A 52 5.40 2.96 -12.47
CA ASN A 52 6.14 4.21 -12.59
C ASN A 52 5.17 5.39 -12.67
N ASP A 53 5.19 6.28 -11.69
CA ASP A 53 4.37 7.50 -11.67
C ASP A 53 5.13 8.69 -12.29
N GLY A 54 5.59 8.54 -13.53
CA GLY A 54 6.25 9.60 -14.29
C GLY A 54 7.61 10.01 -13.71
N SER A 55 8.44 9.06 -13.33
CA SER A 55 9.79 9.31 -12.83
C SER A 55 10.65 10.02 -13.84
N LYS A 56 11.44 10.99 -13.35
CA LYS A 56 12.44 11.73 -14.15
C LYS A 56 13.87 11.21 -13.94
N ARG A 57 14.06 10.32 -12.97
CA ARG A 57 15.36 9.72 -12.62
C ARG A 57 15.15 8.36 -11.97
N GLY A 58 16.16 7.51 -12.06
CA GLY A 58 16.22 6.21 -11.37
C GLY A 58 15.39 5.09 -11.99
N PHE A 59 14.29 5.39 -12.68
CA PHE A 59 13.48 4.40 -13.39
C PHE A 59 13.97 4.30 -14.85
N THR A 60 15.00 3.49 -15.06
CA THR A 60 15.65 3.33 -16.37
C THR A 60 15.18 2.06 -17.07
N GLU A 61 15.29 2.02 -18.41
CA GLU A 61 14.99 0.84 -19.21
C GLU A 61 15.88 -0.36 -18.83
N GLU A 62 17.12 -0.09 -18.45
CA GLU A 62 18.07 -1.11 -17.99
C GLU A 62 17.58 -1.75 -16.67
N ALA A 63 17.22 -0.95 -15.67
CA ALA A 63 16.68 -1.43 -14.40
C ALA A 63 15.39 -2.25 -14.60
N VAL A 64 14.47 -1.78 -15.46
CA VAL A 64 13.26 -2.51 -15.80
C VAL A 64 13.59 -3.84 -16.48
N ARG A 65 14.54 -3.86 -17.44
CA ARG A 65 14.98 -5.07 -18.12
C ARG A 65 15.59 -6.06 -17.13
N ASN A 66 16.45 -5.60 -16.23
CA ASN A 66 17.06 -6.43 -15.17
C ASN A 66 15.97 -7.08 -14.32
N LEU A 67 15.02 -6.29 -13.84
CA LEU A 67 13.90 -6.80 -13.03
C LEU A 67 13.09 -7.86 -13.79
N THR A 68 12.64 -7.56 -15.02
CA THR A 68 11.78 -8.47 -15.79
C THR A 68 12.50 -9.68 -16.34
N THR A 69 13.82 -9.64 -16.46
CA THR A 69 14.63 -10.84 -16.80
C THR A 69 14.67 -11.84 -15.66
N VAL A 70 14.76 -11.36 -14.41
CA VAL A 70 14.80 -12.24 -13.23
C VAL A 70 13.40 -12.60 -12.75
N LEU A 71 12.44 -11.69 -12.85
CA LEU A 71 11.04 -11.85 -12.47
C LEU A 71 10.14 -11.64 -13.70
N PRO A 72 10.02 -12.64 -14.60
CA PRO A 72 9.36 -12.46 -15.90
C PRO A 72 7.85 -12.17 -15.81
N ASP A 73 7.21 -12.57 -14.73
CA ASP A 73 5.77 -12.32 -14.50
C ASP A 73 5.48 -10.91 -13.96
N THR A 74 6.52 -10.09 -13.73
CA THR A 74 6.35 -8.71 -13.28
C THR A 74 5.65 -7.87 -14.34
N ILE A 75 4.54 -7.24 -13.95
CA ILE A 75 3.86 -6.25 -14.79
C ILE A 75 4.46 -4.88 -14.52
N VAL A 76 4.88 -4.17 -15.57
CA VAL A 76 5.38 -2.80 -15.48
C VAL A 76 4.40 -1.86 -16.17
N VAL A 77 3.90 -0.88 -15.41
CA VAL A 77 3.06 0.23 -15.90
C VAL A 77 3.90 1.49 -15.92
N ASP A 78 4.12 2.07 -17.10
CA ASP A 78 5.00 3.23 -17.27
C ASP A 78 4.19 4.49 -17.61
N ASN A 79 3.77 5.22 -16.58
CA ASN A 79 3.09 6.51 -16.75
C ASN A 79 4.11 7.61 -17.10
N LYS A 80 3.76 8.45 -18.06
CA LYS A 80 4.66 9.52 -18.53
C LYS A 80 4.62 10.78 -17.65
N ILE A 81 3.58 10.92 -16.82
CA ILE A 81 3.34 12.11 -15.99
C ILE A 81 3.03 11.68 -14.58
N ASN A 82 3.65 12.33 -13.60
CA ASN A 82 3.34 12.11 -12.19
C ASN A 82 1.89 12.56 -11.89
N GLN A 83 1.08 11.64 -11.44
CA GLN A 83 -0.31 11.89 -11.04
C GLN A 83 -0.53 11.72 -9.53
N GLY A 84 0.43 11.15 -8.83
CA GLY A 84 0.43 10.91 -7.39
C GLY A 84 0.16 9.45 -7.01
N LYS A 85 0.54 9.10 -5.78
CA LYS A 85 0.54 7.72 -5.28
C LYS A 85 -0.82 7.01 -5.44
N GLY A 86 -1.92 7.70 -5.13
CA GLY A 86 -3.26 7.13 -5.25
C GLY A 86 -3.65 6.79 -6.70
N ALA A 87 -3.22 7.62 -7.67
CA ALA A 87 -3.42 7.32 -9.08
C ALA A 87 -2.58 6.09 -9.49
N ALA A 88 -1.30 6.06 -9.13
CA ALA A 88 -0.42 4.94 -9.43
C ALA A 88 -0.92 3.61 -8.83
N VAL A 89 -1.42 3.61 -7.60
CA VAL A 89 -2.00 2.41 -6.98
C VAL A 89 -3.24 1.95 -7.76
N ARG A 90 -4.13 2.86 -8.20
CA ARG A 90 -5.29 2.50 -9.03
C ARG A 90 -4.88 1.93 -10.39
N ASP A 91 -3.86 2.49 -11.03
CA ASP A 91 -3.33 1.96 -12.29
C ASP A 91 -2.79 0.53 -12.12
N GLY A 92 -2.15 0.25 -10.98
CA GLY A 92 -1.71 -1.09 -10.62
C GLY A 92 -2.87 -2.05 -10.38
N ILE A 93 -3.92 -1.61 -9.66
CA ILE A 93 -5.13 -2.41 -9.44
C ILE A 93 -5.82 -2.76 -10.76
N ALA A 94 -5.87 -1.83 -11.71
CA ALA A 94 -6.47 -2.07 -13.03
C ALA A 94 -5.75 -3.16 -13.83
N ARG A 95 -4.52 -3.52 -13.45
CA ARG A 95 -3.74 -4.62 -14.03
C ARG A 95 -3.77 -5.90 -13.22
N SER A 96 -4.33 -5.86 -12.00
CA SER A 96 -4.39 -6.99 -11.09
C SER A 96 -5.63 -7.84 -11.37
N ASP A 97 -5.42 -9.09 -11.72
CA ASP A 97 -6.45 -10.12 -11.91
C ASP A 97 -6.48 -11.17 -10.80
N SER A 98 -5.55 -11.10 -9.83
CA SER A 98 -5.51 -12.00 -8.68
C SER A 98 -6.72 -11.85 -7.75
N LYS A 99 -7.04 -12.87 -6.97
CA LYS A 99 -8.08 -12.80 -5.92
C LYS A 99 -7.67 -11.92 -4.75
N LEU A 100 -6.39 -11.98 -4.39
CA LEU A 100 -5.78 -11.21 -3.31
C LEU A 100 -4.71 -10.28 -3.87
N ALA A 101 -4.70 -9.06 -3.41
CA ALA A 101 -3.63 -8.14 -3.70
C ALA A 101 -3.31 -7.26 -2.49
N LEU A 102 -2.14 -6.68 -2.53
CA LEU A 102 -1.73 -5.66 -1.58
C LEU A 102 -0.93 -4.58 -2.30
N TYR A 103 -0.82 -3.42 -1.71
CA TYR A 103 0.18 -2.44 -2.14
C TYR A 103 1.11 -2.09 -0.98
N THR A 104 2.35 -1.78 -1.34
CA THR A 104 3.34 -1.19 -0.44
C THR A 104 4.26 -0.26 -1.25
N ASP A 105 5.06 0.55 -0.55
CA ASP A 105 6.06 1.37 -1.24
C ASP A 105 7.14 0.49 -1.87
N TYR A 106 7.67 0.90 -3.04
CA TYR A 106 8.66 0.12 -3.81
C TYR A 106 9.94 -0.22 -3.03
N ASP A 107 10.25 0.55 -1.98
CA ASP A 107 11.43 0.34 -1.13
C ASP A 107 11.18 -0.62 0.04
N PHE A 108 9.96 -1.19 0.15
CA PHE A 108 9.56 -2.14 1.19
C PHE A 108 9.94 -1.66 2.60
N PRO A 109 9.34 -0.60 3.12
CA PRO A 109 9.70 -0.03 4.41
C PRO A 109 9.37 -0.94 5.60
N TYR A 110 8.46 -1.90 5.41
CA TYR A 110 8.02 -2.84 6.43
C TYR A 110 8.86 -4.13 6.40
N LYS A 111 8.95 -4.81 7.55
CA LYS A 111 9.50 -6.16 7.60
C LYS A 111 8.65 -7.11 6.76
N ILE A 112 9.27 -8.12 6.17
CA ILE A 112 8.54 -9.11 5.34
C ILE A 112 7.50 -9.86 6.16
N ASP A 113 7.78 -10.19 7.43
CA ASP A 113 6.78 -10.77 8.34
C ASP A 113 5.49 -9.95 8.40
N SER A 114 5.60 -8.63 8.42
CA SER A 114 4.43 -7.73 8.41
C SER A 114 3.64 -7.82 7.11
N VAL A 115 4.31 -7.97 5.98
CA VAL A 115 3.64 -8.19 4.67
C VAL A 115 2.94 -9.54 4.66
N CYS A 116 3.59 -10.59 5.16
CA CYS A 116 2.99 -11.93 5.28
C CYS A 116 1.75 -11.93 6.19
N GLN A 117 1.79 -11.19 7.31
CA GLN A 117 0.62 -11.05 8.20
C GLN A 117 -0.58 -10.42 7.48
N VAL A 118 -0.37 -9.46 6.59
CA VAL A 118 -1.44 -8.91 5.76
C VAL A 118 -2.04 -9.99 4.87
N ILE A 119 -1.23 -10.80 4.20
CA ILE A 119 -1.66 -11.87 3.31
C ILE A 119 -2.44 -12.95 4.09
N TYR A 120 -1.92 -13.41 5.23
CA TYR A 120 -2.59 -14.43 6.04
C TYR A 120 -3.98 -13.97 6.54
N ASN A 121 -4.14 -12.69 6.86
CA ASN A 121 -5.45 -12.18 7.24
C ASN A 121 -6.41 -12.08 6.04
N LEU A 122 -5.93 -11.76 4.84
CA LEU A 122 -6.75 -11.84 3.63
C LEU A 122 -7.22 -13.27 3.36
N GLU A 123 -6.33 -14.26 3.49
CA GLU A 123 -6.65 -15.70 3.37
C GLU A 123 -7.62 -16.18 4.45
N ALA A 124 -7.61 -15.56 5.62
CA ALA A 124 -8.59 -15.79 6.68
C ALA A 124 -9.98 -15.17 6.38
N GLY A 125 -10.13 -14.52 5.20
CA GLY A 125 -11.41 -14.04 4.69
C GLY A 125 -11.73 -12.58 5.01
N TYR A 126 -10.77 -11.78 5.50
CA TYR A 126 -10.98 -10.35 5.60
C TYR A 126 -10.95 -9.69 4.22
N ASP A 127 -11.81 -8.71 4.01
CA ASP A 127 -11.93 -8.00 2.72
C ASP A 127 -10.84 -6.95 2.54
N VAL A 128 -10.47 -6.29 3.64
CA VAL A 128 -9.44 -5.27 3.71
C VAL A 128 -8.57 -5.49 4.95
N VAL A 129 -7.27 -5.48 4.77
CA VAL A 129 -6.29 -5.56 5.86
C VAL A 129 -5.43 -4.31 5.85
N VAL A 130 -5.42 -3.60 6.97
CA VAL A 130 -4.73 -2.32 7.15
C VAL A 130 -3.54 -2.50 8.08
N ALA A 131 -2.36 -2.16 7.61
CA ALA A 131 -1.17 -2.12 8.45
C ALA A 131 -1.27 -0.96 9.46
N ASN A 132 -1.28 -1.30 10.75
CA ASN A 132 -1.28 -0.32 11.84
C ASN A 132 0.15 -0.18 12.37
N ARG A 133 0.70 1.02 12.23
CA ARG A 133 2.04 1.35 12.73
C ARG A 133 2.03 1.32 14.26
N ASN A 134 2.80 0.42 14.83
CA ASN A 134 2.84 0.18 16.27
C ASN A 134 3.59 1.27 17.05
N HIS A 135 3.65 1.13 18.38
CA HIS A 135 4.33 2.06 19.28
C HIS A 135 5.82 2.22 18.95
N THR A 136 6.47 1.17 18.45
CA THR A 136 7.88 1.19 18.03
C THR A 136 8.11 2.14 16.86
N TYR A 137 7.18 2.20 15.89
CA TYR A 137 7.20 3.19 14.82
C TYR A 137 7.15 4.62 15.39
N TYR A 138 6.21 4.87 16.32
CA TYR A 138 6.02 6.22 16.88
C TYR A 138 7.20 6.64 17.76
N SER A 139 7.90 5.72 18.42
CA SER A 139 9.07 6.04 19.23
C SER A 139 10.19 6.67 18.40
N GLN A 140 10.33 6.28 17.13
CA GLN A 140 11.34 6.78 16.19
C GLN A 140 10.99 8.10 15.53
N LEU A 141 9.75 8.60 15.68
CA LEU A 141 9.32 9.85 15.08
C LEU A 141 9.74 11.07 15.91
N SER A 142 10.04 12.18 15.22
CA SER A 142 10.18 13.48 15.89
C SER A 142 8.86 13.90 16.54
N THR A 143 8.93 14.70 17.61
CA THR A 143 7.76 15.19 18.37
C THR A 143 6.75 15.90 17.46
N ARG A 144 7.22 16.68 16.49
CA ARG A 144 6.37 17.37 15.50
C ARG A 144 5.58 16.38 14.63
N ARG A 145 6.19 15.29 14.21
CA ARG A 145 5.52 14.24 13.40
C ARG A 145 4.52 13.44 14.24
N LYS A 146 4.84 13.16 15.50
CA LYS A 146 3.88 12.54 16.43
C LYS A 146 2.63 13.38 16.55
N LEU A 147 2.79 14.69 16.81
CA LEU A 147 1.67 15.62 16.95
C LEU A 147 0.84 15.71 15.66
N ALA A 148 1.48 15.82 14.49
CA ALA A 148 0.79 15.86 13.20
C ALA A 148 0.02 14.55 12.93
N SER A 149 0.60 13.40 13.27
CA SER A 149 -0.07 12.10 13.13
C SER A 149 -1.27 11.96 14.05
N HIS A 150 -1.16 12.39 15.32
CA HIS A 150 -2.29 12.40 16.26
C HIS A 150 -3.40 13.35 15.81
N ALA A 151 -3.05 14.55 15.34
CA ALA A 151 -4.02 15.50 14.81
C ALA A 151 -4.76 14.94 13.57
N SER A 152 -4.05 14.30 12.64
CA SER A 152 -4.64 13.68 11.47
C SER A 152 -5.62 12.55 11.85
N ARG A 153 -5.26 11.69 12.80
CA ARG A 153 -6.17 10.63 13.29
C ARG A 153 -7.40 11.19 13.98
N PHE A 154 -7.20 12.19 14.82
CA PHE A 154 -8.31 12.87 15.49
C PHE A 154 -9.27 13.49 14.47
N LEU A 155 -8.75 14.15 13.43
CA LEU A 155 -9.56 14.71 12.35
C LEU A 155 -10.31 13.62 11.56
N ASN A 156 -9.65 12.50 11.23
CA ASN A 156 -10.29 11.38 10.56
C ASN A 156 -11.42 10.77 11.41
N PHE A 157 -11.21 10.64 12.71
CA PHE A 157 -12.24 10.18 13.64
C PHE A 157 -13.42 11.16 13.70
N MET A 158 -13.13 12.45 13.93
CA MET A 158 -14.18 13.48 14.09
C MET A 158 -14.98 13.75 12.82
N LEU A 159 -14.31 13.74 11.66
CA LEU A 159 -14.94 14.12 10.39
C LEU A 159 -15.52 12.94 9.62
N LEU A 160 -14.91 11.75 9.75
CA LEU A 160 -15.27 10.57 8.96
C LEU A 160 -15.81 9.42 9.82
N GLY A 161 -15.85 9.57 11.14
CA GLY A 161 -16.28 8.49 12.05
C GLY A 161 -15.38 7.24 12.01
N LEU A 162 -14.16 7.36 11.46
CA LEU A 162 -13.27 6.23 11.31
C LEU A 162 -12.72 5.78 12.66
N THR A 163 -13.07 4.57 13.06
CA THR A 163 -12.54 3.91 14.26
C THR A 163 -11.14 3.33 14.04
N HIS A 164 -10.75 3.13 12.78
CA HIS A 164 -9.43 2.64 12.39
C HIS A 164 -8.35 3.70 12.65
N THR A 165 -7.36 3.34 13.42
CA THR A 165 -6.39 4.28 13.98
C THR A 165 -5.31 4.73 12.99
N ASP A 166 -4.96 3.92 11.98
CA ASP A 166 -3.90 4.22 11.02
C ASP A 166 -4.33 4.06 9.56
N THR A 167 -5.10 5.02 9.07
CA THR A 167 -5.55 5.01 7.67
C THR A 167 -4.43 5.27 6.67
N GLN A 168 -3.30 5.88 7.09
CA GLN A 168 -2.21 6.32 6.21
C GLN A 168 -0.99 5.36 6.19
N GLY A 169 -1.10 4.19 6.79
CA GLY A 169 -0.06 3.17 6.69
C GLY A 169 0.16 2.75 5.23
N GLY A 170 1.41 2.79 4.74
CA GLY A 170 1.75 2.51 3.33
C GLY A 170 1.69 1.02 2.93
N LEU A 171 1.08 0.16 3.74
CA LEU A 171 0.87 -1.26 3.44
C LEU A 171 -0.60 -1.60 3.70
N LYS A 172 -1.31 -2.04 2.67
CA LYS A 172 -2.69 -2.51 2.77
C LYS A 172 -2.93 -3.67 1.81
N GLY A 173 -3.68 -4.64 2.31
CA GLY A 173 -4.13 -5.78 1.52
C GLY A 173 -5.64 -5.72 1.28
N PHE A 174 -6.10 -6.37 0.22
CA PHE A 174 -7.51 -6.43 -0.14
C PHE A 174 -7.81 -7.61 -1.05
N ASN A 175 -9.02 -8.14 -0.90
CA ASN A 175 -9.60 -9.10 -1.81
C ASN A 175 -10.35 -8.37 -2.96
N HIS A 176 -11.14 -9.11 -3.74
CA HIS A 176 -11.91 -8.54 -4.85
C HIS A 176 -12.86 -7.40 -4.42
N LYS A 177 -13.50 -7.54 -3.25
CA LYS A 177 -14.41 -6.52 -2.70
C LYS A 177 -13.62 -5.26 -2.31
N GLY A 178 -12.50 -5.42 -1.60
CA GLY A 178 -11.61 -4.33 -1.25
C GLY A 178 -11.02 -3.62 -2.49
N LYS A 179 -10.67 -4.38 -3.55
CA LYS A 179 -10.24 -3.80 -4.85
C LYS A 179 -11.27 -2.84 -5.42
N ALA A 180 -12.56 -3.19 -5.37
CA ALA A 180 -13.63 -2.34 -5.90
C ALA A 180 -13.71 -1.01 -5.15
N PHE A 181 -13.59 -1.00 -3.81
CA PHE A 181 -13.55 0.24 -3.04
C PHE A 181 -12.34 1.09 -3.40
N LEU A 182 -11.15 0.49 -3.47
CA LEU A 182 -9.92 1.21 -3.78
C LEU A 182 -9.95 1.77 -5.21
N ALA A 183 -10.43 1.01 -6.19
CA ALA A 183 -10.62 1.48 -7.57
C ALA A 183 -11.61 2.66 -7.66
N SER A 184 -12.60 2.73 -6.76
CA SER A 184 -13.59 3.81 -6.72
C SER A 184 -13.06 5.12 -6.12
N THR A 185 -11.86 5.13 -5.50
CA THR A 185 -11.27 6.33 -4.93
C THR A 185 -10.94 7.36 -6.02
N ARG A 186 -10.95 8.65 -5.66
CA ARG A 186 -10.71 9.75 -6.61
C ARG A 186 -9.51 10.61 -6.25
N ILE A 187 -9.10 10.59 -4.97
CA ILE A 187 -7.93 11.32 -4.52
C ILE A 187 -6.69 10.71 -5.16
N LYS A 188 -5.87 11.57 -5.77
CA LYS A 188 -4.65 11.14 -6.47
C LYS A 188 -3.42 11.09 -5.57
N GLN A 189 -3.41 11.89 -4.50
CA GLN A 189 -2.28 12.03 -3.56
C GLN A 189 -2.44 11.09 -2.34
N PHE A 190 -1.73 11.36 -1.26
CA PHE A 190 -1.61 10.47 -0.10
C PHE A 190 -2.93 10.16 0.63
N LEU A 191 -3.90 11.09 0.64
CA LEU A 191 -5.19 10.86 1.32
C LEU A 191 -6.12 9.87 0.61
N PHE A 192 -5.73 9.31 -0.55
CA PHE A 192 -6.45 8.19 -1.16
C PHE A 192 -6.59 7.00 -0.19
N ASP A 193 -5.59 6.80 0.67
CA ASP A 193 -5.58 5.80 1.73
C ASP A 193 -6.76 5.96 2.69
N THR A 194 -7.00 7.20 3.12
CA THR A 194 -8.12 7.53 4.02
C THR A 194 -9.45 7.41 3.27
N GLU A 195 -9.54 7.91 2.03
CA GLU A 195 -10.74 7.76 1.19
C GLU A 195 -11.09 6.27 0.98
N PHE A 196 -10.09 5.42 0.75
CA PHE A 196 -10.27 3.99 0.58
C PHE A 196 -10.90 3.34 1.82
N ILE A 197 -10.30 3.56 2.99
CA ILE A 197 -10.80 2.96 4.24
C ILE A 197 -12.17 3.52 4.59
N TYR A 198 -12.41 4.82 4.39
CA TYR A 198 -13.72 5.43 4.60
C TYR A 198 -14.79 4.77 3.73
N LYS A 199 -14.55 4.61 2.43
CA LYS A 199 -15.50 3.94 1.53
C LYS A 199 -15.75 2.48 1.92
N ALA A 200 -14.72 1.76 2.30
CA ALA A 200 -14.85 0.39 2.76
C ALA A 200 -15.63 0.28 4.07
N SER A 201 -15.49 1.25 4.98
CA SER A 201 -16.21 1.28 6.27
C SER A 201 -17.68 1.68 6.17
N LEU A 202 -18.12 2.26 5.05
CA LEU A 202 -19.54 2.57 4.82
C LEU A 202 -20.39 1.33 4.47
N ASP A 203 -19.77 0.23 4.13
CA ASP A 203 -20.44 -1.05 3.86
C ASP A 203 -20.29 -1.98 5.06
N ASP A 204 -21.36 -2.10 5.86
CA ASP A 204 -21.41 -2.93 7.07
C ASP A 204 -21.10 -4.42 6.82
N SER A 205 -21.18 -4.88 5.57
CA SER A 205 -20.81 -6.24 5.18
C SER A 205 -19.33 -6.41 4.88
N THR A 206 -18.52 -5.35 5.00
CA THR A 206 -17.08 -5.37 4.74
C THR A 206 -16.30 -5.68 6.01
N PHE A 207 -15.49 -6.73 5.96
CA PHE A 207 -14.63 -7.14 7.07
C PHE A 207 -13.26 -6.48 6.96
N ILE A 208 -13.04 -5.43 7.75
CA ILE A 208 -11.76 -4.71 7.82
C ILE A 208 -10.98 -5.21 9.05
N LYS A 209 -9.69 -5.51 8.86
CA LYS A 209 -8.77 -5.93 9.92
C LYS A 209 -7.56 -5.01 10.00
N GLU A 210 -7.25 -4.53 11.20
CA GLU A 210 -5.94 -3.92 11.47
C GLU A 210 -4.95 -4.97 11.95
N VAL A 211 -3.72 -4.90 11.44
CA VAL A 211 -2.61 -5.74 11.88
C VAL A 211 -1.43 -4.86 12.29
N PRO A 212 -0.79 -5.11 13.43
CA PRO A 212 0.39 -4.39 13.83
C PRO A 212 1.54 -4.72 12.87
N VAL A 213 2.30 -3.70 12.47
CA VAL A 213 3.44 -3.87 11.57
C VAL A 213 4.67 -3.18 12.08
N ASP A 214 5.82 -3.78 11.77
CA ASP A 214 7.14 -3.26 12.10
C ASP A 214 7.82 -2.68 10.86
N LEU A 215 8.48 -1.53 11.05
CA LEU A 215 9.41 -1.00 10.06
C LEU A 215 10.74 -1.76 10.11
N ARG A 216 11.41 -1.77 8.99
CA ARG A 216 12.84 -2.15 8.98
C ARG A 216 13.64 -1.07 9.72
N THR A 217 14.72 -1.48 10.36
CA THR A 217 15.58 -0.60 11.19
C THR A 217 16.30 0.49 10.38
N GLU A 218 16.45 0.29 9.08
CA GLU A 218 17.22 1.16 8.18
C GLU A 218 16.38 2.25 7.49
N VAL A 219 15.06 2.28 7.73
CA VAL A 219 14.17 3.23 7.05
C VAL A 219 14.33 4.63 7.62
N MET A 220 14.93 5.51 6.84
CA MET A 220 14.91 6.94 7.12
C MET A 220 13.60 7.54 6.62
N LEU A 221 12.78 8.05 7.54
CA LEU A 221 11.51 8.67 7.21
C LEU A 221 11.74 10.15 6.83
N PRO A 222 11.52 10.57 5.56
CA PRO A 222 11.74 11.95 5.14
C PRO A 222 10.75 12.91 5.81
N ASP A 223 11.17 14.14 6.08
CA ASP A 223 10.28 15.17 6.65
C ASP A 223 9.19 15.60 5.65
N MET A 224 7.97 15.76 6.16
CA MET A 224 6.84 16.23 5.34
C MET A 224 7.01 17.70 4.96
N LYS A 225 6.97 18.00 3.67
CA LYS A 225 6.98 19.39 3.16
C LYS A 225 5.66 20.09 3.51
N LYS A 226 5.71 21.37 3.95
CA LYS A 226 4.53 22.16 4.35
C LYS A 226 3.41 22.21 3.28
N GLY A 227 3.77 22.25 1.99
CA GLY A 227 2.79 22.27 0.89
C GLY A 227 1.96 20.98 0.76
N VAL A 228 2.49 19.83 1.17
CA VAL A 228 1.78 18.56 1.16
C VAL A 228 0.64 18.60 2.19
N PHE A 229 0.89 19.11 3.39
CA PHE A 229 -0.11 19.19 4.46
C PHE A 229 -1.36 20.01 4.07
N MET A 230 -1.18 21.17 3.43
CA MET A 230 -2.31 22.00 2.97
C MET A 230 -3.17 21.33 1.89
N ASN A 231 -2.53 20.61 0.96
CA ASN A 231 -3.26 19.86 -0.05
C ASN A 231 -4.04 18.67 0.57
N GLU A 232 -3.45 18.01 1.55
CA GLU A 232 -4.12 16.92 2.27
C GLU A 232 -5.31 17.42 3.07
N LEU A 233 -5.24 18.60 3.68
CA LEU A 233 -6.38 19.19 4.39
C LEU A 233 -7.55 19.49 3.43
N LYS A 234 -7.28 20.00 2.22
CA LYS A 234 -8.31 20.20 1.18
C LYS A 234 -8.92 18.86 0.73
N ASN A 235 -8.10 17.84 0.56
CA ASN A 235 -8.56 16.51 0.18
C ASN A 235 -9.46 15.89 1.26
N LEU A 236 -9.18 16.14 2.55
CA LEU A 236 -10.01 15.67 3.66
C LEU A 236 -11.42 16.29 3.61
N PHE A 237 -11.53 17.58 3.34
CA PHE A 237 -12.84 18.24 3.14
C PHE A 237 -13.59 17.65 1.94
N MET A 238 -12.91 17.26 0.86
CA MET A 238 -13.56 16.59 -0.28
C MET A 238 -14.15 15.22 0.07
N ILE A 239 -13.59 14.51 1.05
CA ILE A 239 -14.16 13.24 1.54
C ILE A 239 -15.44 13.51 2.35
N CYS A 240 -15.45 14.54 3.20
CA CYS A 240 -16.56 14.85 4.09
C CYS A 240 -17.82 15.37 3.39
N TRP A 241 -17.68 16.00 2.22
CA TRP A 241 -18.80 16.65 1.51
C TRP A 241 -19.41 15.79 0.41
N ARG A 242 -19.22 14.48 0.49
CA ARG A 242 -19.77 13.47 -0.42
C ARG A 242 -20.45 12.33 0.28
#